data_87a172dff7e9fcbcd207dfacb7c5f21d
#
_entry.id   87a172dff7e9fcbcd207dfacb7c5f21d
#
_cell.length_a   1.000
_cell.length_b   1.000
_cell.length_c   1.000
_cell.angle_alpha   90.00
_cell.angle_beta   90.00
_cell.angle_gamma   90.00
#
_symmetry.space_group_name_H-M   'P 1'
#
loop_
_entity.id
_entity.type
_entity.pdbx_description
1 polymer ?
#
loop_
_entity_poly.entity_id
_entity_poly.type
_entity_poly.pdbx_seq_one_letter_code
_entity_poly.pdbx_strand_id
1 'polypeptide(L)'
;MRTLKCIALALLAGAAFVSPALSQTAANPDKPAEGTAFPAVLAGHVVLPAATFVPAPSDAPDALKTSGKFTTADRARIDVIGSVKGVSVLSNPATPRETGLSLPFEGQPVQGFSGIVSEGDGNFLVLTDNGFGSKANSPDAMLMAHRLKMDFKAGTIERVKTIFLNDPDRKVPYPITMEGTATRYLTGSDFDLESIQRVGDSLWFGEEFGPFLIETDLDGKVKAVFETKVDGKVVRSPDHPVVTTPGAPDGKVAFSVYRSKGFEGMALSPDKTKLYALLEGPIFDAATGGKEKAGENEVLRIVEFDLGKREWTGRSWKYPLAVAGNAIGDFNMIDDTHGLIIERDSLEGSRFKACAAGKAEPTCFDKPAQFKRVYKIAFSPETAGQVVRKVGYIDLLAIKDPNGKAKQGGTEGVLDMPFFTIEDVVMVSPTEIVVGNDNNLPYSAGRTPQKNDDNEFVLLSVPELLVAK
;
A
#
# COMPACT_ATOMS: atom_id res chain seq x y z
N MET A 1 0.37 -47.45 83.13
CA MET A 1 0.14 -46.08 83.61
C MET A 1 -0.06 -45.15 82.47
N ARG A 2 -1.21 -44.53 82.44
CA ARG A 2 -1.74 -43.48 81.57
C ARG A 2 -1.46 -43.59 79.99
N THR A 3 -2.46 -44.15 79.38
CA THR A 3 -2.75 -44.11 77.94
C THR A 3 -3.09 -42.71 77.44
N LEU A 4 -2.49 -42.26 76.40
CA LEU A 4 -2.91 -41.06 75.61
C LEU A 4 -3.55 -41.53 74.32
N LYS A 5 -4.81 -41.17 74.10
CA LYS A 5 -5.54 -41.39 72.85
C LYS A 5 -5.19 -40.26 71.88
N CYS A 6 -4.72 -40.58 70.69
CA CYS A 6 -4.64 -39.65 69.57
C CYS A 6 -5.97 -39.63 68.83
N ILE A 7 -6.57 -38.44 68.74
CA ILE A 7 -7.71 -38.14 67.86
C ILE A 7 -7.14 -37.66 66.47
N ALA A 8 -7.49 -38.36 65.41
CA ALA A 8 -7.17 -37.97 64.06
C ALA A 8 -8.23 -36.95 63.56
N LEU A 9 -7.78 -35.75 63.19
CA LEU A 9 -8.62 -34.72 62.63
C LEU A 9 -8.41 -34.80 61.10
N ALA A 10 -9.46 -35.13 60.34
CA ALA A 10 -9.43 -35.10 58.85
C ALA A 10 -9.65 -33.66 58.40
N LEU A 11 -8.65 -33.09 57.73
CA LEU A 11 -8.76 -31.81 57.03
C LEU A 11 -9.22 -32.08 55.58
N LEU A 12 -10.43 -31.65 55.26
CA LEU A 12 -10.89 -31.51 53.88
C LEU A 12 -10.23 -30.26 53.26
N ALA A 13 -9.33 -30.45 52.33
CA ALA A 13 -8.79 -29.39 51.49
C ALA A 13 -9.77 -29.10 50.36
N GLY A 14 -10.51 -28.01 50.46
CA GLY A 14 -11.28 -27.45 49.33
C GLY A 14 -10.34 -26.76 48.33
N ALA A 15 -10.23 -27.32 47.15
CA ALA A 15 -9.54 -26.68 46.05
C ALA A 15 -10.39 -25.53 45.49
N ALA A 16 -10.05 -24.30 45.83
CA ALA A 16 -10.60 -23.12 45.20
C ALA A 16 -9.95 -22.95 43.82
N PHE A 17 -10.71 -23.15 42.74
CA PHE A 17 -10.31 -22.77 41.42
C PHE A 17 -10.26 -21.24 41.36
N VAL A 18 -9.07 -20.66 41.39
CA VAL A 18 -8.84 -19.26 41.07
C VAL A 18 -8.74 -19.17 39.53
N SER A 19 -9.81 -18.72 38.89
CA SER A 19 -9.74 -18.29 37.47
C SER A 19 -8.78 -17.13 37.38
N PRO A 20 -7.82 -17.14 36.41
CA PRO A 20 -7.01 -15.96 36.17
C PRO A 20 -7.92 -14.85 35.65
N ALA A 21 -8.14 -13.81 36.44
CA ALA A 21 -8.69 -12.56 35.96
C ALA A 21 -7.72 -12.01 34.90
N LEU A 22 -8.15 -11.96 33.62
CA LEU A 22 -7.49 -11.19 32.60
C LEU A 22 -7.43 -9.75 33.09
N SER A 23 -6.24 -9.32 33.49
CA SER A 23 -5.95 -7.91 33.77
C SER A 23 -6.23 -7.12 32.49
N GLN A 24 -7.39 -6.47 32.40
CA GLN A 24 -7.59 -5.38 31.47
C GLN A 24 -6.65 -4.28 31.93
N THR A 25 -5.50 -4.15 31.27
CA THR A 25 -4.69 -2.95 31.36
C THR A 25 -5.58 -1.76 30.98
N ALA A 26 -5.77 -0.83 31.90
CA ALA A 26 -6.52 0.40 31.67
C ALA A 26 -5.94 1.06 30.41
N ALA A 27 -6.79 1.29 29.41
CA ALA A 27 -6.40 1.97 28.19
C ALA A 27 -5.80 3.33 28.57
N ASN A 28 -4.58 3.61 28.07
CA ASN A 28 -3.98 4.92 28.20
C ASN A 28 -4.88 5.90 27.40
N PRO A 29 -5.50 6.91 28.03
CA PRO A 29 -6.42 7.81 27.33
C PRO A 29 -5.78 8.61 26.20
N ASP A 30 -4.45 8.68 26.15
CA ASP A 30 -3.67 9.39 25.12
C ASP A 30 -3.25 8.50 23.95
N LYS A 31 -3.51 7.17 24.00
CA LYS A 31 -3.24 6.25 22.91
C LYS A 31 -4.54 5.95 22.17
N PRO A 32 -4.66 6.25 20.85
CA PRO A 32 -5.84 5.84 20.10
C PRO A 32 -6.07 4.34 20.27
N ALA A 33 -7.32 3.95 20.54
CA ALA A 33 -7.66 2.54 20.67
C ALA A 33 -7.26 1.82 19.36
N GLU A 34 -6.45 0.77 19.46
CA GLU A 34 -6.00 -0.02 18.29
C GLU A 34 -7.17 -0.75 17.59
N GLY A 35 -8.36 -0.72 18.16
CA GLY A 35 -9.50 -1.52 17.72
C GLY A 35 -9.38 -2.99 18.12
N THR A 36 -10.43 -3.75 17.82
CA THR A 36 -10.50 -5.20 18.14
C THR A 36 -9.83 -6.01 17.03
N ALA A 37 -9.02 -7.01 17.41
CA ALA A 37 -8.47 -7.97 16.44
C ALA A 37 -9.55 -8.99 16.03
N PHE A 38 -9.73 -9.20 14.73
CA PHE A 38 -10.66 -10.17 14.16
C PHE A 38 -9.90 -11.25 13.37
N PRO A 39 -10.46 -12.47 13.24
CA PRO A 39 -9.85 -13.51 12.42
C PRO A 39 -9.99 -13.20 10.95
N ALA A 40 -8.99 -13.59 10.15
CA ALA A 40 -9.05 -13.68 8.70
C ALA A 40 -8.86 -15.14 8.26
N VAL A 41 -9.69 -15.62 7.35
CA VAL A 41 -9.60 -16.99 6.80
C VAL A 41 -9.41 -16.91 5.30
N LEU A 42 -8.42 -17.63 4.77
CA LEU A 42 -8.13 -17.67 3.35
C LEU A 42 -9.27 -18.39 2.60
N ALA A 43 -9.96 -17.66 1.74
CA ALA A 43 -11.01 -18.17 0.87
C ALA A 43 -10.50 -18.51 -0.53
N GLY A 44 -9.44 -17.85 -1.02
CA GLY A 44 -8.78 -18.12 -2.29
C GLY A 44 -7.46 -17.36 -2.41
N HIS A 45 -6.61 -17.80 -3.34
CA HIS A 45 -5.31 -17.20 -3.61
C HIS A 45 -4.99 -17.30 -5.10
N VAL A 46 -4.62 -16.17 -5.72
CA VAL A 46 -4.12 -16.09 -7.09
C VAL A 46 -2.75 -15.42 -7.12
N VAL A 47 -1.91 -15.80 -8.08
CA VAL A 47 -0.53 -15.33 -8.20
C VAL A 47 -0.26 -14.93 -9.64
N LEU A 48 0.15 -13.70 -9.85
CA LEU A 48 0.69 -13.21 -11.12
C LEU A 48 2.22 -13.19 -11.01
N PRO A 49 2.94 -13.97 -11.85
CA PRO A 49 4.40 -14.04 -11.77
C PRO A 49 5.08 -12.69 -11.94
N ALA A 50 6.12 -12.42 -11.16
CA ALA A 50 6.94 -11.21 -11.24
C ALA A 50 7.46 -10.95 -12.68
N ALA A 51 7.86 -11.98 -13.40
CA ALA A 51 8.32 -11.87 -14.80
C ALA A 51 7.15 -11.76 -15.79
N THR A 52 6.17 -10.88 -15.51
CA THR A 52 5.05 -10.58 -16.42
C THR A 52 5.30 -9.21 -17.06
N PHE A 53 5.36 -9.20 -18.40
CA PHE A 53 5.67 -7.98 -19.18
C PHE A 53 4.63 -7.75 -20.28
N VAL A 54 4.50 -6.47 -20.68
CA VAL A 54 3.71 -6.07 -21.84
C VAL A 54 4.57 -5.24 -22.79
N PRO A 55 4.39 -5.35 -24.11
CA PRO A 55 5.05 -4.45 -25.04
C PRO A 55 4.51 -3.03 -24.86
N ALA A 56 5.36 -2.02 -25.05
CA ALA A 56 4.89 -0.66 -25.23
C ALA A 56 3.97 -0.58 -26.48
N PRO A 57 3.01 0.36 -26.51
CA PRO A 57 2.18 0.61 -27.69
C PRO A 57 3.02 0.81 -28.96
N SER A 58 2.49 0.41 -30.10
CA SER A 58 3.25 0.45 -31.37
C SER A 58 3.67 1.86 -31.81
N ASP A 59 2.95 2.88 -31.38
CA ASP A 59 3.20 4.30 -31.60
C ASP A 59 4.04 4.96 -30.48
N ALA A 60 4.41 4.19 -29.44
CA ALA A 60 5.28 4.68 -28.39
C ALA A 60 6.71 4.89 -28.91
N PRO A 61 7.44 5.91 -28.40
CA PRO A 61 8.84 6.11 -28.70
C PRO A 61 9.70 4.88 -28.39
N ASP A 62 10.77 4.64 -29.15
CA ASP A 62 11.70 3.53 -28.93
C ASP A 62 12.28 3.52 -27.51
N ALA A 63 12.42 4.68 -26.90
CA ALA A 63 12.87 4.82 -25.51
C ALA A 63 11.99 4.07 -24.49
N LEU A 64 10.72 3.81 -24.81
CA LEU A 64 9.76 3.12 -23.96
C LEU A 64 9.59 1.62 -24.27
N LYS A 65 10.30 1.10 -25.29
CA LYS A 65 10.29 -0.34 -25.62
C LYS A 65 11.05 -1.20 -24.61
N THR A 66 11.91 -0.57 -23.83
CA THR A 66 12.64 -1.17 -22.71
C THR A 66 12.48 -0.29 -21.47
N SER A 67 12.55 -0.87 -20.29
CA SER A 67 12.35 -0.16 -19.02
C SER A 67 13.44 -0.49 -18.00
N GLY A 68 13.69 0.46 -17.07
CA GLY A 68 14.70 0.29 -16.01
C GLY A 68 16.13 0.63 -16.42
N LYS A 69 16.32 1.44 -17.45
CA LYS A 69 17.66 1.84 -17.91
C LYS A 69 18.38 2.84 -16.99
N PHE A 70 17.69 3.45 -16.02
CA PHE A 70 18.22 4.55 -15.19
C PHE A 70 18.28 4.21 -13.70
N THR A 71 18.32 2.93 -13.35
CA THR A 71 18.19 2.43 -11.98
C THR A 71 19.50 2.35 -11.19
N THR A 72 20.63 2.70 -11.80
CA THR A 72 21.94 2.76 -11.11
C THR A 72 22.04 4.00 -10.21
N ALA A 73 22.86 3.91 -9.16
CA ALA A 73 23.03 4.98 -8.17
C ALA A 73 23.55 6.30 -8.77
N ASP A 74 24.36 6.23 -9.81
CA ASP A 74 24.89 7.38 -10.54
C ASP A 74 24.00 7.88 -11.69
N ARG A 75 22.81 7.25 -11.88
CA ARG A 75 21.86 7.55 -12.97
C ARG A 75 22.44 7.38 -14.38
N ALA A 76 23.52 6.61 -14.50
CA ALA A 76 24.08 6.28 -15.82
C ALA A 76 23.09 5.40 -16.58
N ARG A 77 22.87 5.75 -17.86
CA ARG A 77 21.98 4.96 -18.72
C ARG A 77 22.63 3.61 -19.05
N ILE A 78 21.85 2.55 -18.94
CA ILE A 78 22.23 1.19 -19.27
C ILE A 78 21.35 0.66 -20.40
N ASP A 79 21.96 0.31 -21.53
CA ASP A 79 21.22 -0.17 -22.72
C ASP A 79 21.29 -1.70 -22.89
N VAL A 80 22.17 -2.40 -22.15
CA VAL A 80 22.30 -3.86 -22.27
C VAL A 80 21.25 -4.52 -21.38
N ILE A 81 20.25 -5.14 -22.00
CA ILE A 81 19.17 -5.85 -21.30
C ILE A 81 19.75 -6.92 -20.36
N GLY A 82 19.20 -6.99 -19.13
CA GLY A 82 19.56 -7.98 -18.11
C GLY A 82 20.96 -7.84 -17.52
N SER A 83 21.65 -6.69 -17.71
CA SER A 83 23.04 -6.52 -17.26
C SER A 83 23.19 -6.07 -15.80
N VAL A 84 22.14 -5.57 -15.15
CA VAL A 84 22.14 -5.12 -13.76
C VAL A 84 21.22 -5.99 -12.93
N LYS A 85 21.76 -6.72 -11.98
CA LYS A 85 20.98 -7.58 -11.09
C LYS A 85 20.04 -6.77 -10.19
N GLY A 86 18.81 -7.23 -10.04
CA GLY A 86 17.91 -6.78 -8.98
C GLY A 86 18.42 -7.28 -7.62
N VAL A 87 18.44 -6.38 -6.65
CA VAL A 87 18.94 -6.68 -5.30
C VAL A 87 18.00 -6.09 -4.26
N SER A 88 17.48 -6.92 -3.36
CA SER A 88 16.76 -6.46 -2.18
C SER A 88 17.74 -6.11 -1.06
N VAL A 89 17.54 -4.94 -0.49
CA VAL A 89 18.22 -4.44 0.73
C VAL A 89 17.22 -4.08 1.83
N LEU A 90 15.94 -4.33 1.62
CA LEU A 90 14.84 -3.84 2.45
C LEU A 90 14.84 -4.45 3.85
N SER A 91 15.13 -5.76 3.97
CA SER A 91 15.20 -6.42 5.27
C SER A 91 16.48 -6.06 6.05
N ASN A 92 17.63 -6.06 5.38
CA ASN A 92 18.92 -5.70 5.98
C ASN A 92 19.92 -5.24 4.90
N PRO A 93 20.27 -3.94 4.84
CA PRO A 93 21.27 -3.45 3.86
C PRO A 93 22.65 -4.11 3.96
N ALA A 94 23.01 -4.68 5.11
CA ALA A 94 24.30 -5.37 5.30
C ALA A 94 24.30 -6.79 4.71
N THR A 95 23.13 -7.36 4.41
CA THR A 95 22.98 -8.69 3.79
C THR A 95 22.09 -8.58 2.54
N PRO A 96 22.59 -7.93 1.46
CA PRO A 96 21.81 -7.76 0.23
C PRO A 96 21.49 -9.13 -0.40
N ARG A 97 20.28 -9.26 -0.95
CA ARG A 97 19.81 -10.49 -1.60
C ARG A 97 19.56 -10.22 -3.09
N GLU A 98 20.20 -11.00 -3.96
CA GLU A 98 19.83 -11.00 -5.38
C GLU A 98 18.40 -11.53 -5.52
N THR A 99 17.58 -10.87 -6.35
CA THR A 99 16.15 -11.22 -6.50
C THR A 99 15.86 -12.14 -7.67
N GLY A 100 16.89 -12.48 -8.45
CA GLY A 100 16.77 -13.38 -9.60
C GLY A 100 16.32 -12.71 -10.90
N LEU A 101 15.97 -11.44 -10.89
CA LEU A 101 15.66 -10.64 -12.08
C LEU A 101 16.78 -9.62 -12.34
N SER A 102 16.91 -9.18 -13.57
CA SER A 102 17.97 -8.23 -13.97
C SER A 102 17.45 -7.18 -14.91
N LEU A 103 17.85 -5.94 -14.68
CA LEU A 103 17.53 -4.74 -15.44
C LEU A 103 18.53 -4.48 -16.57
N PRO A 104 18.20 -3.67 -17.60
CA PRO A 104 16.87 -3.28 -18.05
C PRO A 104 16.04 -4.46 -18.56
N PHE A 105 14.71 -4.28 -18.58
CA PHE A 105 13.77 -5.25 -19.13
C PHE A 105 13.40 -4.95 -20.58
N GLU A 106 13.10 -5.98 -21.35
CA GLU A 106 12.38 -5.84 -22.62
C GLU A 106 10.89 -5.65 -22.32
N GLY A 107 10.28 -4.56 -22.82
CA GLY A 107 8.89 -4.19 -22.53
C GLY A 107 8.71 -3.46 -21.20
N GLN A 108 7.46 -3.42 -20.74
CA GLN A 108 7.01 -2.75 -19.52
C GLN A 108 6.55 -3.82 -18.51
N PRO A 109 7.06 -3.82 -17.28
CA PRO A 109 6.67 -4.82 -16.29
C PRO A 109 5.24 -4.57 -15.78
N VAL A 110 4.46 -5.65 -15.64
CA VAL A 110 3.14 -5.64 -14.99
C VAL A 110 3.36 -5.95 -13.51
N GLN A 111 3.59 -4.89 -12.74
CA GLN A 111 4.10 -5.00 -11.38
C GLN A 111 3.78 -3.74 -10.56
N GLY A 112 4.10 -3.72 -9.26
CA GLY A 112 3.92 -2.53 -8.44
C GLY A 112 2.44 -2.17 -8.30
N PHE A 113 1.60 -3.13 -7.90
CA PHE A 113 0.17 -2.84 -7.77
C PHE A 113 -0.10 -2.04 -6.50
N SER A 114 -0.63 -0.81 -6.69
CA SER A 114 -0.86 0.19 -5.65
C SER A 114 -2.27 0.77 -5.75
N GLY A 115 -3.26 -0.09 -5.65
CA GLY A 115 -4.68 0.27 -5.63
C GLY A 115 -5.55 -0.61 -6.52
N ILE A 116 -6.70 -0.98 -5.97
CA ILE A 116 -7.63 -1.94 -6.58
C ILE A 116 -9.08 -1.49 -6.50
N VAL A 117 -9.79 -1.68 -7.61
CA VAL A 117 -11.26 -1.51 -7.70
C VAL A 117 -11.90 -2.80 -8.17
N SER A 118 -12.93 -3.27 -7.48
CA SER A 118 -13.74 -4.39 -7.95
C SER A 118 -14.77 -3.90 -8.99
N GLU A 119 -14.75 -4.48 -10.18
CA GLU A 119 -15.76 -4.25 -11.22
C GLU A 119 -16.85 -5.35 -11.22
N GLY A 120 -16.83 -6.25 -10.22
CA GLY A 120 -17.77 -7.38 -10.08
C GLY A 120 -17.38 -8.61 -10.90
N ASP A 121 -18.01 -9.75 -10.57
CA ASP A 121 -17.83 -11.02 -11.29
C ASP A 121 -16.37 -11.46 -11.45
N GLY A 122 -15.50 -11.15 -10.48
CA GLY A 122 -14.07 -11.46 -10.50
C GLY A 122 -13.26 -10.58 -11.45
N ASN A 123 -13.82 -9.46 -11.94
CA ASN A 123 -13.07 -8.45 -12.69
C ASN A 123 -12.59 -7.36 -11.74
N PHE A 124 -11.33 -6.97 -11.90
CA PHE A 124 -10.69 -5.95 -11.10
C PHE A 124 -9.93 -4.96 -11.99
N LEU A 125 -9.91 -3.72 -11.57
CA LEU A 125 -9.06 -2.68 -12.12
C LEU A 125 -7.96 -2.44 -11.07
N VAL A 126 -6.70 -2.52 -11.49
CA VAL A 126 -5.51 -2.25 -10.66
C VAL A 126 -4.60 -1.27 -11.39
N LEU A 127 -3.79 -0.51 -10.68
CA LEU A 127 -2.77 0.32 -11.28
C LEU A 127 -1.36 -0.23 -10.98
N THR A 128 -0.36 0.22 -11.74
CA THR A 128 1.06 0.09 -11.41
C THR A 128 1.59 1.44 -10.95
N ASP A 129 2.50 1.41 -9.97
CA ASP A 129 3.21 2.57 -9.42
C ASP A 129 4.14 3.26 -10.45
N ASN A 130 5.12 4.05 -9.99
CA ASN A 130 6.10 4.69 -10.86
C ASN A 130 7.10 3.71 -11.52
N GLY A 131 7.16 2.48 -11.10
CA GLY A 131 7.94 1.38 -11.69
C GLY A 131 9.31 1.12 -11.05
N PHE A 132 10.10 2.10 -10.64
CA PHE A 132 11.45 1.87 -10.11
C PHE A 132 11.80 2.76 -8.89
N GLY A 133 10.78 3.07 -8.08
CA GLY A 133 10.89 3.66 -6.74
C GLY A 133 11.33 5.12 -6.68
N SER A 134 11.60 5.78 -7.81
CA SER A 134 11.86 7.23 -7.81
C SER A 134 11.69 7.86 -9.18
N LYS A 135 11.36 9.15 -9.19
CA LYS A 135 11.27 9.99 -10.38
C LYS A 135 12.48 9.87 -11.31
N ALA A 136 13.68 9.83 -10.75
CA ALA A 136 14.92 9.78 -11.52
C ALA A 136 15.24 8.40 -12.12
N ASN A 137 14.67 7.32 -11.54
CA ASN A 137 14.87 5.96 -12.04
C ASN A 137 13.88 5.56 -13.14
N SER A 138 12.76 6.27 -13.26
CA SER A 138 11.56 5.81 -13.96
C SER A 138 11.18 6.58 -15.24
N PRO A 139 12.12 7.25 -15.97
CA PRO A 139 11.77 7.98 -17.18
C PRO A 139 11.38 7.06 -18.35
N ASP A 140 11.58 5.76 -18.24
CA ASP A 140 11.26 4.74 -19.23
C ASP A 140 10.29 3.67 -18.72
N ALA A 141 9.75 3.84 -17.51
CA ALA A 141 8.62 3.07 -16.98
C ALA A 141 7.31 3.79 -17.37
N MET A 142 6.45 3.15 -18.14
CA MET A 142 5.17 3.73 -18.53
C MET A 142 4.15 3.60 -17.38
N LEU A 143 3.39 4.67 -17.11
CA LEU A 143 2.28 4.61 -16.16
C LEU A 143 1.12 3.82 -16.77
N MET A 144 0.63 2.83 -16.03
CA MET A 144 -0.36 1.88 -16.52
C MET A 144 -1.42 1.56 -15.47
N ALA A 145 -2.60 1.19 -15.96
CA ALA A 145 -3.60 0.45 -15.20
C ALA A 145 -3.97 -0.83 -15.95
N HIS A 146 -4.43 -1.84 -15.24
CA HIS A 146 -4.76 -3.13 -15.83
C HIS A 146 -6.16 -3.59 -15.42
N ARG A 147 -6.90 -4.18 -16.38
CA ARG A 147 -8.05 -4.99 -16.04
C ARG A 147 -7.61 -6.44 -15.90
N LEU A 148 -7.86 -7.00 -14.73
CA LEU A 148 -7.55 -8.37 -14.38
C LEU A 148 -8.83 -9.17 -14.18
N LYS A 149 -8.83 -10.42 -14.61
CA LYS A 149 -9.84 -11.42 -14.27
C LYS A 149 -9.22 -12.39 -13.28
N MET A 150 -9.75 -12.43 -12.06
CA MET A 150 -9.28 -13.30 -11.00
C MET A 150 -10.35 -14.34 -10.67
N ASP A 151 -10.01 -15.63 -10.81
CA ASP A 151 -10.83 -16.74 -10.34
C ASP A 151 -10.18 -17.36 -9.11
N PHE A 152 -10.60 -16.92 -7.94
CA PHE A 152 -10.07 -17.40 -6.66
C PHE A 152 -10.42 -18.87 -6.37
N LYS A 153 -11.45 -19.42 -7.02
CA LYS A 153 -11.81 -20.85 -6.89
C LYS A 153 -10.87 -21.72 -7.72
N ALA A 154 -10.62 -21.34 -8.96
CA ALA A 154 -9.66 -22.01 -9.82
C ALA A 154 -8.20 -21.68 -9.44
N GLY A 155 -7.99 -20.53 -8.80
CA GLY A 155 -6.67 -20.01 -8.45
C GLY A 155 -5.93 -19.47 -9.68
N THR A 156 -6.65 -18.82 -10.60
CA THR A 156 -6.10 -18.26 -11.84
C THR A 156 -6.32 -16.75 -11.91
N ILE A 157 -5.39 -16.09 -12.59
CA ILE A 157 -5.45 -14.65 -12.87
C ILE A 157 -5.08 -14.42 -14.33
N GLU A 158 -5.85 -13.59 -15.02
CA GLU A 158 -5.66 -13.22 -16.40
C GLU A 158 -5.64 -11.69 -16.53
N ARG A 159 -4.65 -11.15 -17.26
CA ARG A 159 -4.63 -9.73 -17.64
C ARG A 159 -5.44 -9.55 -18.92
N VAL A 160 -6.63 -8.95 -18.78
CA VAL A 160 -7.58 -8.74 -19.89
C VAL A 160 -7.20 -7.54 -20.74
N LYS A 161 -6.77 -6.43 -20.12
CA LYS A 161 -6.40 -5.17 -20.81
C LYS A 161 -5.32 -4.44 -20.03
N THR A 162 -4.41 -3.78 -20.76
CA THR A 162 -3.53 -2.72 -20.23
C THR A 162 -4.00 -1.37 -20.75
N ILE A 163 -4.05 -0.38 -19.89
CA ILE A 163 -4.38 1.02 -20.16
C ILE A 163 -3.10 1.82 -19.91
N PHE A 164 -2.58 2.47 -20.95
CA PHE A 164 -1.39 3.32 -20.84
C PHE A 164 -1.81 4.78 -20.69
N LEU A 165 -1.37 5.46 -19.63
CA LEU A 165 -1.70 6.86 -19.41
C LEU A 165 -0.98 7.74 -20.43
N ASN A 166 -1.70 8.74 -20.98
CA ASN A 166 -1.18 9.63 -22.00
C ASN A 166 -1.87 11.01 -21.95
N ASP A 167 -1.20 12.04 -22.46
CA ASP A 167 -1.68 13.43 -22.43
C ASP A 167 -1.58 14.15 -23.79
N PRO A 168 -2.18 13.63 -24.89
CA PRO A 168 -2.09 14.25 -26.21
C PRO A 168 -2.71 15.65 -26.26
N ASP A 169 -3.66 15.95 -25.39
CA ASP A 169 -4.38 17.23 -25.31
C ASP A 169 -3.70 18.26 -24.37
N ARG A 170 -2.50 17.95 -23.84
CA ARG A 170 -1.71 18.84 -22.97
C ARG A 170 -2.48 19.36 -21.75
N LYS A 171 -3.15 18.44 -21.05
CA LYS A 171 -3.89 18.73 -19.80
C LYS A 171 -3.00 18.74 -18.56
N VAL A 172 -1.86 18.04 -18.60
CA VAL A 172 -0.82 18.14 -17.57
C VAL A 172 -0.20 19.54 -17.69
N PRO A 173 -0.27 20.38 -16.62
CA PRO A 173 0.15 21.78 -16.69
C PRO A 173 1.66 21.99 -16.55
N TYR A 174 2.45 20.92 -16.57
CA TYR A 174 3.89 20.91 -16.40
C TYR A 174 4.57 20.15 -17.54
N PRO A 175 5.87 20.40 -17.82
CA PRO A 175 6.64 19.58 -18.74
C PRO A 175 6.67 18.12 -18.29
N ILE A 176 6.51 17.19 -19.24
CA ILE A 176 6.57 15.75 -19.01
C ILE A 176 7.76 15.13 -19.75
N THR A 177 8.13 13.91 -19.40
CA THR A 177 9.27 13.18 -19.99
C THR A 177 9.14 13.04 -21.52
N MET A 178 7.93 12.72 -22.00
CA MET A 178 7.65 12.55 -23.44
C MET A 178 7.05 13.79 -24.10
N GLU A 179 7.41 14.99 -23.65
CA GLU A 179 6.89 16.30 -24.10
C GLU A 179 6.89 16.50 -25.62
N GLY A 180 7.92 16.02 -26.28
CA GLY A 180 8.12 16.18 -27.72
C GLY A 180 7.37 15.19 -28.63
N THR A 181 6.56 14.27 -28.05
CA THR A 181 5.85 13.24 -28.81
C THR A 181 4.37 13.60 -29.02
N ALA A 182 3.72 13.03 -30.04
CA ALA A 182 2.30 13.30 -30.29
C ALA A 182 1.37 12.69 -29.24
N THR A 183 1.62 11.45 -28.86
CA THR A 183 0.77 10.72 -27.89
C THR A 183 1.06 11.17 -26.45
N ARG A 184 2.29 11.64 -26.16
CA ARG A 184 2.70 12.12 -24.83
C ARG A 184 2.37 11.09 -23.74
N TYR A 185 2.87 9.85 -23.90
CA TYR A 185 2.76 8.83 -22.88
C TYR A 185 3.39 9.32 -21.57
N LEU A 186 2.71 9.06 -20.46
CA LEU A 186 3.19 9.39 -19.12
C LEU A 186 4.08 8.28 -18.58
N THR A 187 5.09 8.68 -17.82
CA THR A 187 6.09 7.79 -17.23
C THR A 187 6.16 7.98 -15.73
N GLY A 188 6.80 7.07 -15.02
CA GLY A 188 7.08 7.18 -13.60
C GLY A 188 8.01 8.34 -13.21
N SER A 189 8.56 9.08 -14.18
CA SER A 189 9.20 10.37 -13.93
C SER A 189 8.23 11.54 -13.94
N ASP A 190 7.02 11.36 -14.42
CA ASP A 190 6.00 12.40 -14.46
C ASP A 190 5.13 12.38 -13.21
N PHE A 191 4.67 11.19 -12.82
CA PHE A 191 3.83 10.94 -11.64
C PHE A 191 4.20 9.61 -10.98
N ASP A 192 3.84 9.49 -9.71
CA ASP A 192 3.91 8.30 -8.88
C ASP A 192 2.49 7.89 -8.49
N LEU A 193 1.88 7.02 -9.29
CA LEU A 193 0.49 6.64 -9.09
C LEU A 193 0.37 5.62 -7.96
N GLU A 194 -0.48 5.90 -6.95
CA GLU A 194 -0.59 5.04 -5.76
C GLU A 194 -2.04 4.69 -5.39
N SER A 195 -3.02 5.24 -6.09
CA SER A 195 -4.43 4.88 -5.88
C SER A 195 -5.28 5.10 -7.11
N ILE A 196 -6.37 4.31 -7.24
CA ILE A 196 -7.27 4.37 -8.38
C ILE A 196 -8.72 4.24 -7.96
N GLN A 197 -9.60 5.03 -8.61
CA GLN A 197 -11.05 4.87 -8.53
C GLN A 197 -11.69 5.01 -9.91
N ARG A 198 -12.83 4.33 -10.11
CA ARG A 198 -13.64 4.48 -11.31
C ARG A 198 -14.93 5.24 -11.01
N VAL A 199 -15.13 6.37 -11.71
CA VAL A 199 -16.33 7.20 -11.59
C VAL A 199 -16.97 7.37 -12.97
N GLY A 200 -18.02 6.65 -13.25
CA GLY A 200 -18.66 6.65 -14.58
C GLY A 200 -17.68 6.25 -15.68
N ASP A 201 -17.47 7.17 -16.63
CA ASP A 201 -16.55 7.01 -17.77
C ASP A 201 -15.18 7.66 -17.52
N SER A 202 -14.78 7.82 -16.27
CA SER A 202 -13.47 8.33 -15.87
C SER A 202 -12.76 7.39 -14.91
N LEU A 203 -11.42 7.38 -15.01
CA LEU A 203 -10.52 6.86 -13.99
C LEU A 203 -9.93 8.05 -13.24
N TRP A 204 -9.81 7.90 -11.94
CA TRP A 204 -9.21 8.88 -11.05
C TRP A 204 -8.03 8.25 -10.34
N PHE A 205 -6.92 8.94 -10.33
CA PHE A 205 -5.69 8.49 -9.69
C PHE A 205 -5.24 9.50 -8.65
N GLY A 206 -4.83 8.99 -7.48
CA GLY A 206 -4.00 9.73 -6.54
C GLY A 206 -2.53 9.44 -6.81
N GLU A 207 -1.67 10.42 -6.60
CA GLU A 207 -0.24 10.28 -6.87
C GLU A 207 0.60 11.01 -5.81
N GLU A 208 1.89 10.67 -5.71
CA GLU A 208 2.73 11.07 -4.59
C GLU A 208 3.67 12.25 -4.85
N PHE A 209 4.08 12.50 -6.11
CA PHE A 209 5.08 13.54 -6.40
C PHE A 209 4.55 14.95 -6.23
N GLY A 210 3.26 15.19 -6.50
CA GLY A 210 2.64 16.47 -6.29
C GLY A 210 2.39 16.80 -4.79
N PRO A 211 1.49 16.16 -4.08
CA PRO A 211 0.50 15.18 -4.56
C PRO A 211 -0.58 15.82 -5.44
N PHE A 212 -1.06 15.05 -6.43
CA PHE A 212 -2.14 15.46 -7.33
C PHE A 212 -3.29 14.44 -7.33
N LEU A 213 -4.49 14.89 -7.76
CA LEU A 213 -5.49 13.99 -8.35
C LEU A 213 -5.43 14.13 -9.86
N ILE A 214 -5.48 13.00 -10.56
CA ILE A 214 -5.46 12.94 -12.03
C ILE A 214 -6.76 12.28 -12.50
N GLU A 215 -7.50 12.93 -13.40
CA GLU A 215 -8.63 12.34 -14.09
C GLU A 215 -8.25 11.97 -15.51
N THR A 216 -8.57 10.73 -15.92
CA THR A 216 -8.46 10.25 -17.29
C THR A 216 -9.80 9.74 -17.82
N ASP A 217 -9.89 9.49 -19.11
CA ASP A 217 -10.93 8.61 -19.65
C ASP A 217 -10.59 7.13 -19.37
N LEU A 218 -11.46 6.20 -19.84
CA LEU A 218 -11.28 4.75 -19.62
C LEU A 218 -10.14 4.13 -20.45
N ASP A 219 -9.55 4.90 -21.34
CA ASP A 219 -8.42 4.50 -22.17
C ASP A 219 -7.09 5.18 -21.74
N GLY A 220 -7.13 5.92 -20.61
CA GLY A 220 -5.94 6.50 -19.98
C GLY A 220 -5.57 7.90 -20.47
N LYS A 221 -6.39 8.54 -21.32
CA LYS A 221 -6.14 9.91 -21.78
C LYS A 221 -6.50 10.91 -20.69
N VAL A 222 -5.55 11.75 -20.30
CA VAL A 222 -5.71 12.76 -19.24
C VAL A 222 -6.79 13.79 -19.62
N LYS A 223 -7.71 14.02 -18.69
CA LYS A 223 -8.76 15.04 -18.76
C LYS A 223 -8.43 16.25 -17.90
N ALA A 224 -7.84 16.03 -16.71
CA ALA A 224 -7.47 17.09 -15.78
C ALA A 224 -6.47 16.60 -14.73
N VAL A 225 -5.73 17.56 -14.15
CA VAL A 225 -4.83 17.38 -13.01
C VAL A 225 -5.18 18.44 -11.96
N PHE A 226 -5.29 18.06 -10.69
CA PHE A 226 -5.68 18.93 -9.58
C PHE A 226 -4.60 18.96 -8.51
N GLU A 227 -4.07 20.15 -8.21
CA GLU A 227 -3.20 20.35 -7.03
C GLU A 227 -3.98 20.07 -5.74
N THR A 228 -3.33 19.45 -4.79
CA THR A 228 -3.94 19.11 -3.49
C THR A 228 -3.98 20.30 -2.56
N LYS A 229 -5.11 20.45 -1.87
CA LYS A 229 -5.29 21.46 -0.82
C LYS A 229 -5.71 20.81 0.49
N VAL A 230 -4.99 21.12 1.57
CA VAL A 230 -5.36 20.76 2.95
C VAL A 230 -5.53 22.04 3.74
N ASP A 231 -6.67 22.17 4.43
CA ASP A 231 -7.02 23.38 5.20
C ASP A 231 -6.90 24.68 4.37
N GLY A 232 -7.28 24.61 3.08
CA GLY A 232 -7.24 25.72 2.12
C GLY A 232 -5.85 26.07 1.57
N LYS A 233 -4.79 25.39 1.99
CA LYS A 233 -3.41 25.60 1.52
C LYS A 233 -3.00 24.49 0.56
N VAL A 234 -2.31 24.86 -0.53
CA VAL A 234 -1.69 23.88 -1.43
C VAL A 234 -0.59 23.14 -0.67
N VAL A 235 -0.62 21.82 -0.71
CA VAL A 235 0.45 20.97 -0.18
C VAL A 235 1.32 20.44 -1.32
N ARG A 236 2.64 20.37 -1.09
CA ARG A 236 3.62 19.98 -2.09
C ARG A 236 4.69 19.08 -1.48
N SER A 237 5.14 18.10 -2.26
CA SER A 237 6.33 17.30 -1.96
C SER A 237 7.59 17.93 -2.57
N PRO A 238 8.78 17.46 -2.22
CA PRO A 238 10.03 17.88 -2.87
C PRO A 238 10.10 17.59 -4.38
N ASP A 239 9.31 16.64 -4.90
CA ASP A 239 9.27 16.26 -6.32
C ASP A 239 8.21 17.02 -7.13
N HIS A 240 7.41 17.86 -6.47
CA HIS A 240 6.42 18.70 -7.16
C HIS A 240 7.10 19.62 -8.19
N PRO A 241 6.58 19.73 -9.44
CA PRO A 241 7.25 20.44 -10.53
C PRO A 241 7.62 21.89 -10.26
N VAL A 242 6.91 22.60 -9.34
CA VAL A 242 7.23 23.99 -9.00
C VAL A 242 8.16 24.14 -7.79
N VAL A 243 8.53 23.05 -7.13
CA VAL A 243 9.51 23.07 -6.04
C VAL A 243 10.91 23.01 -6.65
N THR A 244 11.74 24.00 -6.36
CA THR A 244 13.09 24.11 -6.91
C THR A 244 14.15 24.00 -5.81
N THR A 245 15.30 23.48 -6.18
CA THR A 245 16.48 23.47 -5.30
C THR A 245 16.97 24.92 -5.10
N PRO A 246 17.22 25.35 -3.85
CA PRO A 246 17.81 26.66 -3.58
C PRO A 246 19.13 26.88 -4.29
N GLY A 247 19.42 28.13 -4.67
CA GLY A 247 20.67 28.50 -5.32
C GLY A 247 21.89 28.55 -4.36
N ALA A 248 21.69 28.41 -3.06
CA ALA A 248 22.73 28.42 -2.03
C ALA A 248 22.66 27.16 -1.16
N PRO A 249 23.80 26.62 -0.66
CA PRO A 249 23.82 25.38 0.13
C PRO A 249 23.00 25.40 1.41
N ASP A 250 22.83 26.57 2.02
CA ASP A 250 22.04 26.81 3.26
C ASP A 250 20.58 27.19 2.99
N GLY A 251 20.17 27.27 1.72
CA GLY A 251 18.80 27.59 1.33
C GLY A 251 17.83 26.45 1.70
N LYS A 252 16.58 26.83 2.04
CA LYS A 252 15.52 25.88 2.42
C LYS A 252 14.60 25.61 1.23
N VAL A 253 14.23 24.35 1.05
CA VAL A 253 13.19 23.94 0.07
C VAL A 253 11.82 24.06 0.73
N ALA A 254 10.88 24.73 0.03
CA ALA A 254 9.51 24.89 0.51
C ALA A 254 8.67 23.67 0.10
N PHE A 255 8.42 22.75 1.02
CA PHE A 255 7.52 21.60 0.84
C PHE A 255 6.71 21.36 2.13
N SER A 256 5.59 20.65 2.05
CA SER A 256 4.67 20.37 3.15
C SER A 256 4.36 18.90 3.38
N VAL A 257 4.83 18.01 2.50
CA VAL A 257 4.84 16.56 2.70
C VAL A 257 6.21 16.03 2.32
N TYR A 258 6.60 14.88 2.85
CA TYR A 258 7.87 14.24 2.49
C TYR A 258 7.83 13.72 1.04
N ARG A 259 9.01 13.46 0.47
CA ARG A 259 9.17 12.79 -0.82
C ARG A 259 8.53 11.41 -0.76
N SER A 260 7.81 11.02 -1.81
CA SER A 260 7.08 9.76 -1.91
C SER A 260 6.23 9.52 -0.64
N LYS A 261 5.38 10.51 -0.30
CA LYS A 261 4.45 10.51 0.83
C LYS A 261 3.20 11.34 0.52
N GLY A 262 2.83 11.35 -0.75
CA GLY A 262 1.60 11.96 -1.24
C GLY A 262 0.39 11.06 -1.05
N PHE A 263 -0.42 10.87 -2.10
CA PHE A 263 -1.64 10.05 -2.01
C PHE A 263 -1.36 8.58 -2.28
N GLU A 264 -1.35 7.80 -1.23
CA GLU A 264 -1.19 6.34 -1.23
C GLU A 264 -2.54 5.62 -1.38
N GLY A 265 -3.57 6.08 -0.72
CA GLY A 265 -4.90 5.48 -0.78
C GLY A 265 -5.97 6.47 -1.20
N MET A 266 -6.99 6.01 -1.91
CA MET A 266 -8.12 6.85 -2.30
C MET A 266 -9.41 6.06 -2.38
N ALA A 267 -10.41 6.44 -1.58
CA ALA A 267 -11.72 5.82 -1.56
C ALA A 267 -12.77 6.65 -2.32
N LEU A 268 -13.70 5.98 -2.98
CA LEU A 268 -14.90 6.58 -3.56
C LEU A 268 -16.06 6.45 -2.56
N SER A 269 -16.81 7.54 -2.34
CA SER A 269 -18.05 7.47 -1.55
C SER A 269 -19.07 6.54 -2.22
N PRO A 270 -19.93 5.82 -1.47
CA PRO A 270 -20.93 4.90 -2.03
C PRO A 270 -21.90 5.57 -3.01
N ASP A 271 -22.26 6.84 -2.77
CA ASP A 271 -23.09 7.67 -3.66
C ASP A 271 -22.32 8.21 -4.89
N LYS A 272 -21.01 7.94 -4.98
CA LYS A 272 -20.10 8.34 -6.07
C LYS A 272 -20.00 9.85 -6.29
N THR A 273 -20.20 10.65 -5.25
CA THR A 273 -20.13 12.12 -5.32
C THR A 273 -18.82 12.67 -4.78
N LYS A 274 -18.06 11.89 -4.00
CA LYS A 274 -16.83 12.32 -3.32
C LYS A 274 -15.70 11.31 -3.50
N LEU A 275 -14.47 11.84 -3.56
CA LEU A 275 -13.25 11.06 -3.32
C LEU A 275 -12.68 11.45 -1.96
N TYR A 276 -12.17 10.45 -1.25
CA TYR A 276 -11.44 10.59 0.01
C TYR A 276 -10.00 10.15 -0.24
N ALA A 277 -9.10 11.10 -0.45
CA ALA A 277 -7.69 10.82 -0.74
C ALA A 277 -6.87 10.86 0.56
N LEU A 278 -6.07 9.82 0.81
CA LEU A 278 -5.29 9.64 2.05
C LEU A 278 -3.80 9.83 1.76
N LEU A 279 -3.17 10.80 2.43
CA LEU A 279 -1.72 11.03 2.36
C LEU A 279 -0.97 9.91 3.10
N GLU A 280 0.13 9.40 2.55
CA GLU A 280 1.01 8.43 3.20
C GLU A 280 1.86 9.07 4.30
N GLY A 281 2.21 10.35 4.14
CA GLY A 281 2.99 11.07 5.13
C GLY A 281 2.20 12.14 5.90
N PRO A 282 2.61 12.43 7.15
CA PRO A 282 2.07 13.58 7.89
C PRO A 282 2.34 14.89 7.16
N ILE A 283 1.43 15.86 7.31
CA ILE A 283 1.72 17.24 6.92
C ILE A 283 2.94 17.72 7.72
N PHE A 284 3.87 18.34 7.02
CA PHE A 284 5.14 18.80 7.56
C PHE A 284 5.22 20.32 7.50
N ASP A 285 5.51 20.96 8.62
CA ASP A 285 5.81 22.38 8.67
C ASP A 285 7.31 22.62 8.66
N ALA A 286 7.83 23.07 7.53
CA ALA A 286 9.25 23.35 7.35
C ALA A 286 9.76 24.48 8.28
N ALA A 287 8.89 25.36 8.78
CA ALA A 287 9.27 26.44 9.68
C ALA A 287 9.56 25.92 11.09
N THR A 288 8.79 24.94 11.55
CA THR A 288 8.96 24.32 12.89
C THR A 288 9.76 23.03 12.85
N GLY A 289 9.90 22.41 11.67
CA GLY A 289 10.51 21.08 11.51
C GLY A 289 9.67 19.94 12.08
N GLY A 290 8.36 20.17 12.29
CA GLY A 290 7.43 19.25 12.93
C GLY A 290 6.56 18.48 11.95
N LYS A 291 6.24 17.21 12.29
CA LYS A 291 5.19 16.43 11.64
C LYS A 291 3.86 16.64 12.37
N GLU A 292 2.75 16.59 11.64
CA GLU A 292 1.43 16.68 12.27
C GLU A 292 1.18 15.47 13.18
N LYS A 293 0.66 15.76 14.38
CA LYS A 293 0.33 14.77 15.41
C LYS A 293 -1.07 15.01 15.99
N ALA A 294 -1.65 13.93 16.54
CA ALA A 294 -2.78 13.99 17.45
C ALA A 294 -2.36 13.26 18.74
N GLY A 295 -2.18 14.02 19.83
CA GLY A 295 -1.48 13.54 21.02
C GLY A 295 -0.04 13.16 20.66
N GLU A 296 0.38 11.96 21.01
CA GLU A 296 1.73 11.45 20.70
C GLU A 296 1.84 10.81 19.30
N ASN A 297 0.71 10.55 18.61
CA ASN A 297 0.71 9.78 17.36
C ASN A 297 0.88 10.69 16.14
N GLU A 298 1.73 10.29 15.21
CA GLU A 298 1.74 10.85 13.84
C GLU A 298 0.39 10.57 13.19
N VAL A 299 -0.16 11.57 12.47
CA VAL A 299 -1.45 11.45 11.79
C VAL A 299 -1.31 11.75 10.31
N LEU A 300 -2.07 11.01 9.51
CA LEU A 300 -2.17 11.17 8.06
C LEU A 300 -3.51 11.83 7.73
N ARG A 301 -3.54 12.68 6.69
CA ARG A 301 -4.78 13.37 6.31
C ARG A 301 -5.56 12.60 5.26
N ILE A 302 -6.84 12.31 5.57
CA ILE A 302 -7.86 11.95 4.59
C ILE A 302 -8.50 13.26 4.14
N VAL A 303 -8.45 13.58 2.86
CA VAL A 303 -8.91 14.85 2.29
C VAL A 303 -10.06 14.61 1.33
N GLU A 304 -11.14 15.36 1.45
CA GLU A 304 -12.35 15.20 0.64
C GLU A 304 -12.33 16.08 -0.61
N PHE A 305 -12.57 15.46 -1.78
CA PHE A 305 -12.74 16.11 -3.07
C PHE A 305 -14.19 15.92 -3.57
N ASP A 306 -14.84 17.01 -4.00
CA ASP A 306 -16.19 17.00 -4.57
C ASP A 306 -16.11 16.78 -6.08
N LEU A 307 -16.59 15.63 -6.55
CA LEU A 307 -16.58 15.25 -7.97
C LEU A 307 -17.47 16.13 -8.84
N GLY A 308 -18.62 16.59 -8.31
CA GLY A 308 -19.55 17.46 -9.03
C GLY A 308 -19.02 18.88 -9.21
N LYS A 309 -18.39 19.43 -8.17
CA LYS A 309 -17.78 20.76 -8.19
C LYS A 309 -16.35 20.75 -8.72
N ARG A 310 -15.71 19.58 -8.74
CA ARG A 310 -14.31 19.40 -9.14
C ARG A 310 -13.33 20.21 -8.28
N GLU A 311 -13.55 20.20 -6.96
CA GLU A 311 -12.74 20.97 -6.01
C GLU A 311 -12.62 20.28 -4.66
N TRP A 312 -11.55 20.58 -3.93
CA TRP A 312 -11.38 20.18 -2.53
C TRP A 312 -12.40 20.92 -1.67
N THR A 313 -13.16 20.17 -0.86
CA THR A 313 -14.24 20.75 -0.02
C THR A 313 -13.72 21.50 1.20
N GLY A 314 -12.46 21.32 1.55
CA GLY A 314 -11.87 21.79 2.81
C GLY A 314 -12.11 20.88 4.00
N ARG A 315 -12.93 19.82 3.86
CA ARG A 315 -13.07 18.78 4.91
C ARG A 315 -11.93 17.81 4.86
N SER A 316 -11.47 17.41 6.03
CA SER A 316 -10.43 16.37 6.18
C SER A 316 -10.58 15.65 7.52
N TRP A 317 -10.00 14.49 7.63
CA TRP A 317 -9.92 13.70 8.87
C TRP A 317 -8.48 13.27 9.10
N LYS A 318 -8.19 12.82 10.33
CA LYS A 318 -6.85 12.43 10.75
C LYS A 318 -6.81 10.92 11.02
N TYR A 319 -6.04 10.18 10.24
CA TYR A 319 -5.77 8.76 10.49
C TYR A 319 -4.55 8.64 11.42
N PRO A 320 -4.69 8.12 12.65
CA PRO A 320 -3.56 7.96 13.56
C PRO A 320 -2.82 6.66 13.25
N LEU A 321 -1.51 6.73 13.03
CA LEU A 321 -0.68 5.53 12.91
C LEU A 321 -0.66 4.76 14.23
N ALA A 322 -0.81 3.43 14.18
CA ALA A 322 -0.73 2.56 15.36
C ALA A 322 0.69 2.50 15.91
N VAL A 323 1.68 2.55 15.02
CA VAL A 323 3.10 2.59 15.37
C VAL A 323 3.74 3.74 14.60
N ALA A 324 4.51 4.58 15.29
CA ALA A 324 5.25 5.67 14.66
C ALA A 324 6.22 5.13 13.59
N GLY A 325 6.19 5.72 12.40
CA GLY A 325 7.01 5.28 11.28
C GLY A 325 6.42 4.15 10.44
N ASN A 326 5.24 3.62 10.78
CA ASN A 326 4.47 2.79 9.86
C ASN A 326 4.06 3.62 8.63
N ALA A 327 3.78 2.91 7.54
CA ALA A 327 3.18 3.44 6.33
C ALA A 327 1.78 2.84 6.15
N ILE A 328 1.01 3.42 5.24
CA ILE A 328 -0.26 2.86 4.80
C ILE A 328 -0.10 2.25 3.40
N GLY A 329 -1.07 1.48 2.97
CA GLY A 329 -1.30 1.11 1.59
C GLY A 329 -2.63 1.70 1.13
N ASP A 330 -3.50 0.89 0.51
CA ASP A 330 -4.76 1.33 -0.07
C ASP A 330 -5.81 1.75 0.96
N PHE A 331 -6.81 2.49 0.46
CA PHE A 331 -7.98 2.92 1.21
C PHE A 331 -9.24 2.79 0.35
N ASN A 332 -10.25 2.04 0.82
CA ASN A 332 -11.53 1.91 0.16
C ASN A 332 -12.71 2.00 1.14
N MET A 333 -13.81 2.67 0.74
CA MET A 333 -15.05 2.69 1.53
C MET A 333 -15.78 1.34 1.42
N ILE A 334 -16.44 0.94 2.51
CA ILE A 334 -17.33 -0.25 2.55
C ILE A 334 -18.79 0.12 2.77
N ASP A 335 -19.05 1.29 3.34
CA ASP A 335 -20.37 1.92 3.50
C ASP A 335 -20.20 3.44 3.64
N ASP A 336 -21.27 4.18 3.95
CA ASP A 336 -21.25 5.66 4.03
C ASP A 336 -20.34 6.23 5.11
N THR A 337 -19.95 5.42 6.10
CA THR A 337 -19.21 5.88 7.29
C THR A 337 -18.00 5.04 7.63
N HIS A 338 -17.79 3.92 6.94
CA HIS A 338 -16.68 3.01 7.23
C HIS A 338 -15.82 2.76 5.99
N GLY A 339 -14.52 2.62 6.22
CA GLY A 339 -13.56 2.24 5.19
C GLY A 339 -12.54 1.23 5.71
N LEU A 340 -11.80 0.63 4.78
CA LEU A 340 -10.67 -0.26 5.03
C LEU A 340 -9.38 0.46 4.67
N ILE A 341 -8.39 0.42 5.54
CA ILE A 341 -7.05 0.96 5.31
C ILE A 341 -6.02 -0.10 5.68
N ILE A 342 -5.03 -0.28 4.80
CA ILE A 342 -3.84 -1.09 5.12
C ILE A 342 -2.86 -0.22 5.91
N GLU A 343 -2.34 -0.73 7.03
CA GLU A 343 -1.21 -0.14 7.76
C GLU A 343 -0.11 -1.19 7.92
N ARG A 344 1.12 -0.82 7.60
CA ARG A 344 2.26 -1.74 7.51
C ARG A 344 3.55 -1.16 8.09
N ASP A 345 4.44 -2.03 8.58
CA ASP A 345 5.84 -1.69 8.81
C ASP A 345 6.62 -1.69 7.48
N SER A 346 7.85 -1.20 7.51
CA SER A 346 8.80 -1.18 6.38
C SER A 346 9.76 -2.37 6.42
N LEU A 347 9.28 -3.55 6.83
CA LEU A 347 10.04 -4.79 6.83
C LEU A 347 9.49 -5.75 5.78
N GLU A 348 10.35 -6.64 5.30
CA GLU A 348 9.96 -7.77 4.44
C GLU A 348 10.47 -9.08 5.01
N GLY A 349 9.82 -10.17 4.66
CA GLY A 349 10.28 -11.53 4.96
C GLY A 349 9.32 -12.32 5.84
N SER A 350 9.09 -13.57 5.42
CA SER A 350 8.29 -14.51 6.18
C SER A 350 9.02 -14.93 7.47
N ARG A 351 8.30 -14.88 8.61
CA ARG A 351 8.80 -15.37 9.90
C ARG A 351 9.18 -16.85 9.87
N PHE A 352 8.55 -17.62 8.99
CA PHE A 352 8.84 -19.06 8.81
C PHE A 352 10.18 -19.32 8.12
N LYS A 353 10.80 -18.27 7.57
CA LYS A 353 12.13 -18.28 6.95
C LYS A 353 13.10 -17.35 7.66
N ALA A 354 12.84 -17.03 8.94
CA ALA A 354 13.72 -16.20 9.74
C ALA A 354 15.09 -16.84 9.93
N CYS A 355 16.13 -16.04 9.98
CA CYS A 355 17.49 -16.48 10.31
C CYS A 355 17.54 -17.01 11.75
N ALA A 356 18.44 -17.94 12.02
CA ALA A 356 18.82 -18.29 13.38
C ALA A 356 19.43 -17.05 14.08
N ALA A 357 19.19 -16.91 15.38
CA ALA A 357 19.66 -15.75 16.15
C ALA A 357 21.15 -15.48 15.94
N GLY A 358 21.49 -14.26 15.54
CA GLY A 358 22.86 -13.81 15.28
C GLY A 358 23.49 -14.36 13.99
N LYS A 359 22.73 -14.99 13.09
CA LYS A 359 23.24 -15.55 11.82
C LYS A 359 22.51 -14.93 10.63
N ALA A 360 22.70 -13.61 10.40
CA ALA A 360 22.16 -12.95 9.23
C ALA A 360 22.84 -13.46 7.95
N GLU A 361 22.05 -14.02 7.03
CA GLU A 361 22.49 -14.58 5.75
C GLU A 361 21.54 -14.19 4.62
N PRO A 362 21.99 -14.09 3.34
CA PRO A 362 21.09 -13.81 2.22
C PRO A 362 19.99 -14.86 1.98
N THR A 363 20.14 -16.05 2.55
CA THR A 363 19.22 -17.20 2.40
C THR A 363 18.09 -17.24 3.42
N CYS A 364 18.03 -16.30 4.37
CA CYS A 364 16.99 -16.17 5.38
C CYS A 364 16.69 -14.70 5.68
N PHE A 365 15.68 -14.42 6.50
CA PHE A 365 15.31 -13.07 6.90
C PHE A 365 15.82 -12.75 8.31
N ASP A 366 16.73 -11.79 8.40
CA ASP A 366 17.27 -11.31 9.68
C ASP A 366 16.20 -10.54 10.49
N LYS A 367 15.41 -9.74 9.81
CA LYS A 367 14.31 -8.95 10.37
C LYS A 367 13.03 -9.18 9.57
N PRO A 368 12.30 -10.29 9.82
CA PRO A 368 11.03 -10.53 9.15
C PRO A 368 10.00 -9.43 9.41
N ALA A 369 9.00 -9.32 8.54
CA ALA A 369 7.84 -8.44 8.72
C ALA A 369 7.16 -8.72 10.07
N GLN A 370 6.73 -7.66 10.78
CA GLN A 370 6.15 -7.72 12.13
C GLN A 370 4.77 -7.10 12.23
N PHE A 371 4.42 -6.18 11.30
CA PHE A 371 3.17 -5.46 11.35
C PHE A 371 2.59 -5.27 9.94
N LYS A 372 1.56 -6.03 9.59
CA LYS A 372 0.80 -5.93 8.34
C LYS A 372 -0.67 -6.11 8.67
N ARG A 373 -1.49 -5.03 8.63
CA ARG A 373 -2.89 -5.06 9.08
C ARG A 373 -3.81 -4.37 8.09
N VAL A 374 -5.05 -4.87 7.97
CA VAL A 374 -6.16 -4.12 7.42
C VAL A 374 -7.01 -3.62 8.56
N TYR A 375 -7.12 -2.30 8.72
CA TYR A 375 -8.01 -1.66 9.69
C TYR A 375 -9.35 -1.33 9.06
N LYS A 376 -10.43 -1.58 9.79
CA LYS A 376 -11.71 -0.93 9.57
C LYS A 376 -11.74 0.36 10.38
N ILE A 377 -12.01 1.47 9.71
CA ILE A 377 -12.14 2.80 10.33
C ILE A 377 -13.57 3.32 10.21
N ALA A 378 -13.92 4.27 11.08
CA ALA A 378 -15.18 5.00 11.02
C ALA A 378 -14.94 6.50 11.03
N PHE A 379 -15.58 7.22 10.11
CA PHE A 379 -15.62 8.69 10.04
C PHE A 379 -16.89 9.13 9.28
N SER A 380 -17.26 10.39 9.44
CA SER A 380 -18.44 10.97 8.76
C SER A 380 -18.23 12.47 8.54
N PRO A 381 -19.05 13.15 7.74
CA PRO A 381 -18.99 14.59 7.56
C PRO A 381 -19.08 15.40 8.87
N GLU A 382 -19.80 14.90 9.89
CA GLU A 382 -19.97 15.54 11.20
C GLU A 382 -18.70 15.46 12.04
N THR A 383 -17.81 14.50 11.76
CA THR A 383 -16.53 14.32 12.46
C THR A 383 -15.36 14.95 11.71
N ALA A 384 -15.62 15.81 10.70
CA ALA A 384 -14.56 16.50 9.98
C ALA A 384 -13.63 17.29 10.94
N GLY A 385 -12.33 17.24 10.67
CA GLY A 385 -11.27 17.78 11.53
C GLY A 385 -10.82 16.88 12.67
N GLN A 386 -11.56 15.82 12.98
CA GLN A 386 -11.26 14.89 14.08
C GLN A 386 -10.40 13.70 13.64
N VAL A 387 -9.92 12.96 14.63
CA VAL A 387 -9.26 11.66 14.44
C VAL A 387 -10.32 10.61 14.11
N VAL A 388 -10.08 9.79 13.07
CA VAL A 388 -10.96 8.67 12.74
C VAL A 388 -10.90 7.60 13.84
N ARG A 389 -12.00 6.89 14.03
CA ARG A 389 -12.04 5.79 15.00
C ARG A 389 -11.61 4.48 14.31
N LYS A 390 -10.59 3.80 14.85
CA LYS A 390 -10.23 2.43 14.47
C LYS A 390 -11.24 1.47 15.13
N VAL A 391 -12.07 0.81 14.32
CA VAL A 391 -13.11 -0.14 14.79
C VAL A 391 -12.48 -1.47 15.15
N GLY A 392 -11.61 -1.98 14.27
CA GLY A 392 -10.91 -3.23 14.43
C GLY A 392 -9.97 -3.50 13.27
N TYR A 393 -9.29 -4.64 13.32
CA TYR A 393 -8.33 -5.03 12.30
C TYR A 393 -8.23 -6.54 12.12
N ILE A 394 -7.68 -6.95 10.98
CA ILE A 394 -7.15 -8.30 10.75
C ILE A 394 -5.62 -8.21 10.59
N ASP A 395 -4.93 -9.28 11.02
CA ASP A 395 -3.48 -9.42 10.89
C ASP A 395 -3.15 -10.26 9.64
N LEU A 396 -2.53 -9.63 8.64
CA LEU A 396 -2.14 -10.27 7.39
C LEU A 396 -0.92 -11.20 7.54
N LEU A 397 -0.25 -11.19 8.70
CA LEU A 397 0.81 -12.14 9.02
C LEU A 397 0.26 -13.43 9.69
N ALA A 398 -1.07 -13.51 9.93
CA ALA A 398 -1.71 -14.60 10.66
C ALA A 398 -3.02 -15.07 10.00
N ILE A 399 -3.10 -15.07 8.68
CA ILE A 399 -4.27 -15.52 7.92
C ILE A 399 -4.41 -17.04 8.10
N LYS A 400 -5.56 -17.49 8.61
CA LYS A 400 -5.83 -18.93 8.76
C LYS A 400 -6.06 -19.58 7.40
N ASP A 401 -5.40 -20.69 7.13
CA ASP A 401 -5.60 -21.50 5.93
C ASP A 401 -5.91 -22.97 6.29
N PRO A 402 -7.08 -23.25 6.90
CA PRO A 402 -7.43 -24.59 7.34
C PRO A 402 -7.66 -25.58 6.19
N ASN A 403 -7.82 -25.08 4.97
CA ASN A 403 -8.14 -25.88 3.80
C ASN A 403 -6.99 -25.97 2.79
N GLY A 404 -5.80 -25.44 3.10
CA GLY A 404 -4.64 -25.48 2.21
C GLY A 404 -4.86 -24.79 0.87
N LYS A 405 -5.51 -23.61 0.87
CA LYS A 405 -5.80 -22.84 -0.35
C LYS A 405 -4.64 -21.95 -0.82
N ALA A 406 -3.62 -21.77 0.01
CA ALA A 406 -2.43 -21.01 -0.35
C ALA A 406 -1.73 -21.63 -1.55
N LYS A 407 -1.50 -20.86 -2.62
CA LYS A 407 -0.75 -21.30 -3.80
C LYS A 407 0.75 -21.33 -3.54
N GLN A 408 1.20 -20.43 -2.64
CA GLN A 408 2.58 -20.37 -2.12
C GLN A 408 2.56 -19.74 -0.73
N GLY A 409 3.62 -19.94 0.05
CA GLY A 409 3.80 -19.32 1.38
C GLY A 409 3.02 -19.95 2.53
N GLY A 410 2.07 -20.83 2.29
CA GLY A 410 1.31 -21.49 3.35
C GLY A 410 2.20 -22.40 4.22
N THR A 411 2.19 -22.19 5.54
CA THR A 411 2.98 -22.97 6.50
C THR A 411 2.13 -23.25 7.74
N GLU A 412 2.02 -24.52 8.14
CA GLU A 412 1.32 -24.96 9.36
C GLU A 412 -0.15 -24.45 9.46
N GLY A 413 -0.86 -24.36 8.32
CA GLY A 413 -2.24 -23.86 8.29
C GLY A 413 -2.37 -22.34 8.41
N VAL A 414 -1.29 -21.62 8.23
CA VAL A 414 -1.23 -20.15 8.21
C VAL A 414 -0.61 -19.67 6.91
N LEU A 415 -1.21 -18.65 6.31
CA LEU A 415 -0.60 -17.83 5.27
C LEU A 415 -0.21 -16.48 5.89
N ASP A 416 1.04 -16.06 5.68
CA ASP A 416 1.45 -14.68 5.93
C ASP A 416 1.57 -13.91 4.60
N MET A 417 1.40 -12.58 4.65
CA MET A 417 1.73 -11.66 3.57
C MET A 417 2.95 -10.84 4.03
N PRO A 418 4.17 -11.35 3.84
CA PRO A 418 5.36 -10.80 4.46
C PRO A 418 6.08 -9.77 3.55
N PHE A 419 5.34 -9.17 2.64
CA PHE A 419 5.87 -8.26 1.63
C PHE A 419 6.28 -6.92 2.25
N PHE A 420 7.23 -6.24 1.61
CA PHE A 420 7.60 -4.88 2.00
C PHE A 420 6.37 -3.97 1.96
N THR A 421 5.64 -4.02 0.86
CA THR A 421 4.41 -3.27 0.64
C THR A 421 3.23 -4.20 0.38
N ILE A 422 2.05 -3.83 0.91
CA ILE A 422 0.74 -4.43 0.66
C ILE A 422 -0.18 -3.24 0.41
N GLU A 423 -0.68 -3.10 -0.81
CA GLU A 423 -1.24 -1.84 -1.29
C GLU A 423 -2.55 -1.99 -2.07
N ASP A 424 -3.19 -3.16 -1.96
CA ASP A 424 -4.51 -3.38 -2.53
C ASP A 424 -5.47 -3.88 -1.45
N VAL A 425 -6.62 -3.20 -1.22
CA VAL A 425 -7.70 -3.71 -0.38
C VAL A 425 -9.07 -3.30 -0.90
N VAL A 426 -9.94 -4.25 -1.20
CA VAL A 426 -11.31 -3.96 -1.64
C VAL A 426 -12.30 -4.97 -1.10
N MET A 427 -13.49 -4.50 -0.67
CA MET A 427 -14.61 -5.37 -0.32
C MET A 427 -15.26 -5.91 -1.60
N VAL A 428 -15.44 -7.22 -1.67
CA VAL A 428 -16.06 -7.91 -2.84
C VAL A 428 -17.40 -8.55 -2.51
N SER A 429 -17.67 -8.78 -1.24
CA SER A 429 -18.95 -9.26 -0.73
C SER A 429 -19.18 -8.78 0.71
N PRO A 430 -20.40 -8.93 1.28
CA PRO A 430 -20.65 -8.58 2.69
C PRO A 430 -19.78 -9.34 3.71
N THR A 431 -19.05 -10.34 3.29
CA THR A 431 -18.22 -11.19 4.17
C THR A 431 -16.78 -11.34 3.71
N GLU A 432 -16.40 -10.78 2.54
CA GLU A 432 -15.09 -11.04 1.95
C GLU A 432 -14.45 -9.76 1.40
N ILE A 433 -13.13 -9.72 1.53
CA ILE A 433 -12.25 -8.70 0.93
C ILE A 433 -11.19 -9.36 0.08
N VAL A 434 -10.67 -8.64 -0.91
CA VAL A 434 -9.43 -8.96 -1.62
C VAL A 434 -8.33 -8.07 -1.09
N VAL A 435 -7.14 -8.64 -0.85
CA VAL A 435 -5.92 -7.93 -0.48
C VAL A 435 -4.81 -8.36 -1.43
N GLY A 436 -4.01 -7.41 -1.91
CA GLY A 436 -2.87 -7.65 -2.80
C GLY A 436 -1.61 -6.94 -2.34
N ASN A 437 -0.46 -7.40 -2.82
CA ASN A 437 0.82 -6.75 -2.58
C ASN A 437 1.33 -6.03 -3.82
N ASP A 438 2.02 -4.91 -3.61
CA ASP A 438 3.06 -4.47 -4.52
C ASP A 438 4.28 -5.40 -4.37
N ASN A 439 4.80 -5.88 -5.49
CA ASN A 439 5.96 -6.75 -5.50
C ASN A 439 7.31 -6.02 -5.61
N ASN A 440 7.30 -4.68 -5.63
CA ASN A 440 8.49 -3.81 -5.69
C ASN A 440 9.56 -4.32 -6.67
N LEU A 441 9.14 -4.73 -7.86
CA LEU A 441 10.03 -5.34 -8.87
C LEU A 441 11.14 -4.37 -9.32
N PRO A 442 12.40 -4.77 -9.36
CA PRO A 442 12.95 -6.08 -9.02
C PRO A 442 13.61 -6.11 -7.62
N TYR A 443 13.17 -5.30 -6.66
CA TYR A 443 13.91 -5.00 -5.44
C TYR A 443 13.38 -5.67 -4.18
N SER A 444 12.27 -6.42 -4.24
CA SER A 444 11.69 -7.14 -3.09
C SER A 444 11.82 -8.66 -3.23
N ALA A 445 12.04 -9.33 -2.10
CA ALA A 445 12.17 -10.78 -2.00
C ALA A 445 11.65 -11.28 -0.63
N GLY A 446 10.43 -10.85 -0.24
CA GLY A 446 9.84 -11.11 1.07
C GLY A 446 9.20 -12.49 1.21
N ARG A 447 8.63 -13.05 0.15
CA ARG A 447 8.06 -14.39 0.17
C ARG A 447 9.12 -15.47 0.26
N THR A 448 10.19 -15.35 -0.54
CA THR A 448 11.28 -16.30 -0.59
C THR A 448 12.60 -15.59 -0.78
N PRO A 449 13.58 -15.78 0.11
CA PRO A 449 14.90 -15.19 -0.08
C PRO A 449 15.46 -15.51 -1.47
N GLN A 450 16.12 -14.53 -2.10
CA GLN A 450 16.76 -14.66 -3.41
C GLN A 450 15.80 -14.96 -4.58
N LYS A 451 14.50 -14.73 -4.40
CA LYS A 451 13.51 -14.78 -5.46
C LYS A 451 12.64 -13.52 -5.38
N ASN A 452 12.51 -12.78 -6.49
CA ASN A 452 11.62 -11.64 -6.56
C ASN A 452 10.18 -12.04 -6.17
N ASP A 453 9.51 -11.16 -5.44
CA ASP A 453 8.12 -11.37 -5.07
C ASP A 453 7.23 -11.35 -6.31
N ASP A 454 6.29 -12.29 -6.36
CA ASP A 454 5.18 -12.27 -7.31
C ASP A 454 4.09 -11.29 -6.84
N ASN A 455 3.20 -10.84 -7.72
CA ASN A 455 1.98 -10.16 -7.29
C ASN A 455 0.98 -11.22 -6.81
N GLU A 456 0.69 -11.22 -5.50
CA GLU A 456 -0.24 -12.15 -4.86
C GLU A 456 -1.52 -11.42 -4.48
N PHE A 457 -2.68 -11.98 -4.84
CA PHE A 457 -3.97 -11.53 -4.34
C PHE A 457 -4.63 -12.64 -3.53
N VAL A 458 -5.07 -12.30 -2.33
CA VAL A 458 -5.78 -13.20 -1.43
C VAL A 458 -7.23 -12.76 -1.27
N LEU A 459 -8.17 -13.71 -1.41
CA LEU A 459 -9.55 -13.53 -1.01
C LEU A 459 -9.67 -13.98 0.44
N LEU A 460 -10.09 -13.07 1.32
CA LEU A 460 -10.18 -13.30 2.76
C LEU A 460 -11.64 -13.24 3.22
N SER A 461 -12.10 -14.27 3.93
CA SER A 461 -13.36 -14.25 4.67
C SER A 461 -13.14 -13.56 6.01
N VAL A 462 -13.82 -12.41 6.23
CA VAL A 462 -13.66 -11.53 7.40
C VAL A 462 -15.01 -10.97 7.90
N PRO A 463 -16.07 -11.81 8.03
CA PRO A 463 -17.43 -11.33 8.33
C PRO A 463 -17.49 -10.54 9.63
N GLU A 464 -16.75 -10.94 10.68
CA GLU A 464 -16.76 -10.27 11.97
C GLU A 464 -16.21 -8.84 11.90
N LEU A 465 -15.13 -8.61 11.13
CA LEU A 465 -14.59 -7.28 10.90
C LEU A 465 -15.61 -6.41 10.13
N LEU A 466 -16.21 -6.94 9.06
CA LEU A 466 -17.10 -6.16 8.20
C LEU A 466 -18.39 -5.72 8.89
N VAL A 467 -18.93 -6.50 9.84
CA VAL A 467 -20.14 -6.14 10.62
C VAL A 467 -19.84 -5.35 11.90
N ALA A 468 -18.58 -5.28 12.37
CA ALA A 468 -18.19 -4.54 13.58
C ALA A 468 -18.57 -3.05 13.48
N LYS A 469 -18.99 -2.43 14.60
CA LYS A 469 -19.45 -1.03 14.67
C LYS A 469 -18.56 -0.16 15.54
#